data_1c533e05b775557f8c3b50e84469a89d
#
_entry.id   1c533e05b775557f8c3b50e84469a89d
#
_cell.length_a   1.000
_cell.length_b   1.000
_cell.length_c   1.000
_cell.angle_alpha   90.00
_cell.angle_beta   90.00
_cell.angle_gamma   90.00
#
_symmetry.space_group_name_H-M   'P 1'
#
loop_
_entity.id
_entity.type
_entity.pdbx_description
1 polymer ?
#
loop_
_entity_poly.entity_id
_entity_poly.type
_entity_poly.pdbx_seq_one_letter_code
_entity_poly.pdbx_strand_id
1 'polypeptide(L)'
;KAWGWEMAFIVIGGLGFIWMGFWVFMYTAPAKSKHVNKAELEYIEQDSYEDAAQTTPQTEEKKMSFQQCFGYKHTWAFAIGKFMTDGVWWFFLFWTPSYLNTQFGIKTSDGLGIALIFTLYAITMLSIYGGKLPSIIIKKTGLNPYAARMRAMLIFAFFPLLVLLAQPLGTISPWFPVILIGIGGAAHQSWSANIFSTVGDMFPKTAIATVTGIGGMAGGIGCMVLQYIAGELFVYAGETNMTFMGFEGKPAGYFVIFCVCAVAYLIGWCIMKALVPKYKPIVLN
;
A
#
# COMPACT_ATOMS: atom_id res chain seq x y z
N LYS A 1 -7.75 -26.56 -14.05
CA LYS A 1 -6.90 -27.72 -14.40
C LYS A 1 -6.97 -28.10 -15.88
N ALA A 2 -8.07 -27.84 -16.59
CA ALA A 2 -8.25 -28.23 -17.99
C ALA A 2 -7.42 -27.40 -18.99
N TRP A 3 -7.07 -26.16 -18.68
CA TRP A 3 -6.52 -25.20 -19.65
C TRP A 3 -5.14 -24.66 -19.30
N GLY A 4 -4.49 -25.14 -18.25
CA GLY A 4 -3.19 -24.66 -17.79
C GLY A 4 -3.22 -23.27 -17.14
N TRP A 5 -2.10 -22.86 -16.56
CA TRP A 5 -1.96 -21.54 -15.90
C TRP A 5 -1.82 -20.41 -16.94
N GLU A 6 -1.32 -20.70 -18.13
CA GLU A 6 -1.13 -19.75 -19.22
C GLU A 6 -2.47 -19.12 -19.65
N MET A 7 -3.54 -19.92 -19.67
CA MET A 7 -4.86 -19.42 -20.06
C MET A 7 -5.40 -18.37 -19.10
N ALA A 8 -5.02 -18.39 -17.84
CA ALA A 8 -5.41 -17.34 -16.90
C ALA A 8 -4.86 -15.97 -17.36
N PHE A 9 -3.59 -15.91 -17.79
CA PHE A 9 -2.99 -14.68 -18.33
C PHE A 9 -3.63 -14.25 -19.64
N ILE A 10 -3.92 -15.19 -20.55
CA ILE A 10 -4.56 -14.90 -21.83
C ILE A 10 -5.96 -14.32 -21.62
N VAL A 11 -6.76 -14.94 -20.74
CA VAL A 11 -8.13 -14.47 -20.43
C VAL A 11 -8.10 -13.09 -19.79
N ILE A 12 -7.27 -12.90 -18.74
CA ILE A 12 -7.18 -11.62 -18.03
C ILE A 12 -6.64 -10.53 -18.97
N GLY A 13 -5.61 -10.85 -19.76
CA GLY A 13 -5.08 -9.93 -20.78
C GLY A 13 -6.13 -9.56 -21.84
N GLY A 14 -6.90 -10.54 -22.31
CA GLY A 14 -8.01 -10.33 -23.25
C GLY A 14 -9.09 -9.41 -22.68
N LEU A 15 -9.48 -9.59 -21.41
CA LEU A 15 -10.40 -8.68 -20.71
C LEU A 15 -9.82 -7.26 -20.61
N GLY A 16 -8.51 -7.14 -20.39
CA GLY A 16 -7.82 -5.85 -20.39
C GLY A 16 -7.91 -5.12 -21.74
N PHE A 17 -7.77 -5.84 -22.87
CA PHE A 17 -7.96 -5.25 -24.19
C PHE A 17 -9.41 -4.82 -24.46
N ILE A 18 -10.40 -5.61 -24.01
CA ILE A 18 -11.81 -5.23 -24.08
C ILE A 18 -12.05 -3.94 -23.27
N TRP A 19 -11.54 -3.88 -22.03
CA TRP A 19 -11.65 -2.68 -21.20
C TRP A 19 -10.97 -1.46 -21.84
N MET A 20 -9.79 -1.63 -22.45
CA MET A 20 -9.09 -0.57 -23.14
C MET A 20 -9.89 -0.05 -24.35
N GLY A 21 -10.58 -0.96 -25.06
CA GLY A 21 -11.52 -0.58 -26.10
C GLY A 21 -12.63 0.34 -25.56
N PHE A 22 -13.30 -0.07 -24.47
CA PHE A 22 -14.30 0.77 -23.82
C PHE A 22 -13.72 2.12 -23.39
N TRP A 23 -12.52 2.14 -22.79
CA TRP A 23 -11.87 3.38 -22.39
C TRP A 23 -11.67 4.35 -23.56
N VAL A 24 -11.12 3.90 -24.66
CA VAL A 24 -10.87 4.75 -25.84
C VAL A 24 -12.14 5.34 -26.41
N PHE A 25 -13.26 4.60 -26.41
CA PHE A 25 -14.53 5.07 -26.97
C PHE A 25 -15.38 5.90 -25.98
N MET A 26 -15.26 5.63 -24.69
CA MET A 26 -16.13 6.26 -23.67
C MET A 26 -15.44 7.40 -22.92
N TYR A 27 -14.10 7.39 -22.81
CA TYR A 27 -13.40 8.43 -22.07
C TYR A 27 -13.34 9.72 -22.87
N THR A 28 -13.80 10.81 -22.25
CA THR A 28 -13.69 12.18 -22.77
C THR A 28 -13.30 13.10 -21.62
N ALA A 29 -12.32 13.98 -21.86
CA ALA A 29 -11.92 14.97 -20.84
C ALA A 29 -13.13 15.82 -20.41
N PRO A 30 -13.27 16.19 -19.12
CA PRO A 30 -14.44 16.90 -18.59
C PRO A 30 -14.83 18.12 -19.42
N ALA A 31 -13.86 18.95 -19.81
CA ALA A 31 -14.07 20.15 -20.61
C ALA A 31 -14.64 19.86 -22.03
N LYS A 32 -14.49 18.64 -22.54
CA LYS A 32 -15.00 18.21 -23.86
C LYS A 32 -16.20 17.26 -23.77
N SER A 33 -16.59 16.88 -22.56
CA SER A 33 -17.66 15.91 -22.31
C SER A 33 -19.03 16.58 -22.49
N LYS A 34 -19.89 15.93 -23.27
CA LYS A 34 -21.30 16.36 -23.45
C LYS A 34 -22.18 16.05 -22.22
N HIS A 35 -21.68 15.24 -21.29
CA HIS A 35 -22.40 14.79 -20.09
C HIS A 35 -22.12 15.65 -18.86
N VAL A 36 -21.08 16.49 -18.90
CA VAL A 36 -20.71 17.40 -17.81
C VAL A 36 -21.45 18.72 -17.98
N ASN A 37 -22.21 19.16 -16.96
CA ASN A 37 -22.86 20.47 -16.97
C ASN A 37 -21.89 21.58 -16.53
N LYS A 38 -22.31 22.87 -16.73
CA LYS A 38 -21.42 24.01 -16.41
C LYS A 38 -21.03 24.06 -14.93
N ALA A 39 -21.97 23.82 -14.01
CA ALA A 39 -21.68 23.87 -12.58
C ALA A 39 -20.74 22.76 -12.13
N GLU A 40 -20.85 21.58 -12.74
CA GLU A 40 -19.93 20.47 -12.50
C GLU A 40 -18.54 20.77 -13.07
N LEU A 41 -18.44 21.36 -14.25
CA LEU A 41 -17.17 21.76 -14.85
C LEU A 41 -16.48 22.82 -14.00
N GLU A 42 -17.21 23.86 -13.56
CA GLU A 42 -16.70 24.90 -12.67
C GLU A 42 -16.19 24.29 -11.35
N TYR A 43 -16.91 23.31 -10.79
CA TYR A 43 -16.47 22.60 -9.60
C TYR A 43 -15.20 21.77 -9.83
N ILE A 44 -15.07 21.07 -10.97
CA ILE A 44 -13.89 20.29 -11.35
C ILE A 44 -12.68 21.20 -11.57
N GLU A 45 -12.88 22.37 -12.16
CA GLU A 45 -11.83 23.33 -12.51
C GLU A 45 -11.54 24.36 -11.40
N GLN A 46 -12.25 24.31 -10.27
CA GLN A 46 -12.14 25.26 -9.18
C GLN A 46 -10.68 25.49 -8.73
N ASP A 47 -9.91 24.42 -8.57
CA ASP A 47 -8.48 24.49 -8.20
C ASP A 47 -7.63 25.20 -9.27
N SER A 48 -8.03 25.10 -10.55
CA SER A 48 -7.32 25.73 -11.66
C SER A 48 -7.54 27.25 -11.68
N TYR A 49 -8.73 27.69 -11.29
CA TYR A 49 -9.06 29.12 -11.17
C TYR A 49 -8.39 29.76 -9.95
N GLU A 50 -8.29 29.07 -8.83
CA GLU A 50 -7.57 29.55 -7.65
C GLU A 50 -6.07 29.68 -7.92
N ASP A 51 -5.46 28.72 -8.62
CA ASP A 51 -4.07 28.79 -9.06
C ASP A 51 -3.84 29.94 -10.07
N ALA A 52 -4.77 30.14 -11.01
CA ALA A 52 -4.69 31.23 -11.99
C ALA A 52 -4.85 32.63 -11.36
N ALA A 53 -5.68 32.74 -10.31
CA ALA A 53 -5.87 34.02 -9.59
C ALA A 53 -4.66 34.41 -8.72
N GLN A 54 -3.83 33.42 -8.32
CA GLN A 54 -2.62 33.63 -7.53
C GLN A 54 -1.34 33.74 -8.39
N THR A 55 -1.44 33.38 -9.67
CA THR A 55 -0.29 33.44 -10.59
C THR A 55 -0.41 34.69 -11.45
N THR A 56 0.52 35.63 -11.31
CA THR A 56 0.76 36.69 -12.30
C THR A 56 0.98 36.04 -13.67
N PRO A 57 0.38 36.59 -14.76
CA PRO A 57 0.55 35.99 -16.09
C PRO A 57 2.03 35.96 -16.48
N GLN A 58 2.56 34.79 -16.80
CA GLN A 58 3.91 34.49 -17.31
C GLN A 58 4.95 33.89 -16.35
N THR A 59 4.62 33.31 -15.21
CA THR A 59 5.60 32.43 -14.59
C THR A 59 5.29 31.00 -15.04
N GLU A 60 6.09 30.44 -15.96
CA GLU A 60 6.08 28.99 -16.23
C GLU A 60 6.21 28.27 -14.88
N GLU A 61 5.26 27.36 -14.58
CA GLU A 61 5.35 26.55 -13.36
C GLU A 61 6.73 25.89 -13.29
N LYS A 62 7.56 26.36 -12.37
CA LYS A 62 8.92 25.87 -12.21
C LYS A 62 8.90 24.37 -11.94
N LYS A 63 9.40 23.58 -12.87
CA LYS A 63 9.45 22.13 -12.73
C LYS A 63 10.57 21.73 -11.78
N MET A 64 10.25 20.91 -10.79
CA MET A 64 11.25 20.32 -9.91
C MET A 64 11.99 19.20 -10.64
N SER A 65 13.33 19.28 -10.71
CA SER A 65 14.12 18.21 -11.30
C SER A 65 14.13 16.96 -10.40
N PHE A 66 14.39 15.79 -10.99
CA PHE A 66 14.50 14.53 -10.26
C PHE A 66 15.48 14.61 -9.08
N GLN A 67 16.66 15.21 -9.30
CA GLN A 67 17.68 15.37 -8.27
C GLN A 67 17.24 16.31 -7.15
N GLN A 68 16.56 17.41 -7.47
CA GLN A 68 16.04 18.34 -6.47
C GLN A 68 15.03 17.69 -5.52
N CYS A 69 14.27 16.71 -5.99
CA CYS A 69 13.33 15.98 -5.13
C CYS A 69 14.02 15.33 -3.93
N PHE A 70 15.25 14.82 -4.07
CA PHE A 70 16.00 14.20 -2.98
C PHE A 70 16.51 15.21 -1.92
N GLY A 71 16.52 16.49 -2.20
CA GLY A 71 16.86 17.54 -1.23
C GLY A 71 15.81 17.76 -0.15
N TYR A 72 14.60 17.23 -0.33
CA TYR A 72 13.48 17.46 0.58
C TYR A 72 13.26 16.29 1.54
N LYS A 73 13.17 16.57 2.84
CA LYS A 73 12.84 15.56 3.87
C LYS A 73 11.50 14.87 3.62
N HIS A 74 10.58 15.53 2.94
CA HIS A 74 9.27 15.00 2.55
C HIS A 74 9.38 13.81 1.59
N THR A 75 10.31 13.89 0.63
CA THR A 75 10.59 12.78 -0.30
C THR A 75 11.13 11.57 0.47
N TRP A 76 12.05 11.77 1.39
CA TRP A 76 12.61 10.70 2.22
C TRP A 76 11.57 10.10 3.16
N ALA A 77 10.70 10.92 3.75
CA ALA A 77 9.61 10.43 4.57
C ALA A 77 8.68 9.50 3.77
N PHE A 78 8.30 9.91 2.57
CA PHE A 78 7.48 9.10 1.68
C PHE A 78 8.22 7.84 1.22
N ALA A 79 9.46 7.95 0.76
CA ALA A 79 10.27 6.83 0.27
C ALA A 79 10.52 5.78 1.35
N ILE A 80 10.90 6.19 2.58
CA ILE A 80 11.13 5.27 3.70
C ILE A 80 9.81 4.64 4.15
N GLY A 81 8.72 5.41 4.20
CA GLY A 81 7.40 4.86 4.49
C GLY A 81 7.01 3.75 3.51
N LYS A 82 7.23 3.94 2.22
CA LYS A 82 6.99 2.94 1.17
C LYS A 82 7.95 1.74 1.30
N PHE A 83 9.24 1.99 1.47
CA PHE A 83 10.26 0.96 1.65
C PHE A 83 9.90 -0.01 2.78
N MET A 84 9.49 0.52 3.94
CA MET A 84 9.16 -0.28 5.12
C MET A 84 7.87 -1.09 4.96
N THR A 85 6.90 -0.62 4.21
CA THR A 85 5.54 -1.18 4.24
C THR A 85 5.16 -1.99 3.01
N ASP A 86 5.67 -1.66 1.82
CA ASP A 86 5.30 -2.38 0.59
C ASP A 86 5.79 -3.83 0.60
N GLY A 87 7.00 -4.08 1.14
CA GLY A 87 7.53 -5.42 1.29
C GLY A 87 6.63 -6.34 2.11
N VAL A 88 6.00 -5.79 3.17
CA VAL A 88 5.06 -6.54 4.03
C VAL A 88 3.82 -6.99 3.25
N TRP A 89 3.26 -6.09 2.43
CA TRP A 89 2.11 -6.42 1.59
C TRP A 89 2.41 -7.57 0.63
N TRP A 90 3.52 -7.45 -0.09
CA TRP A 90 3.94 -8.48 -1.03
C TRP A 90 4.30 -9.80 -0.34
N PHE A 91 4.85 -9.73 0.88
CA PHE A 91 5.06 -10.92 1.70
C PHE A 91 3.74 -11.61 2.01
N PHE A 92 2.73 -10.90 2.46
CA PHE A 92 1.42 -11.47 2.73
C PHE A 92 0.80 -12.14 1.50
N LEU A 93 0.97 -11.54 0.32
CA LEU A 93 0.42 -12.11 -0.91
C LEU A 93 1.17 -13.36 -1.38
N PHE A 94 2.50 -13.29 -1.45
CA PHE A 94 3.28 -14.35 -2.08
C PHE A 94 3.58 -15.52 -1.15
N TRP A 95 3.74 -15.27 0.14
CA TRP A 95 4.13 -16.32 1.08
C TRP A 95 2.98 -16.96 1.84
N THR A 96 1.78 -16.39 1.87
CA THR A 96 0.63 -17.04 2.51
C THR A 96 0.30 -18.41 1.91
N PRO A 97 0.31 -18.62 0.57
CA PRO A 97 0.14 -19.96 0.00
C PRO A 97 1.20 -20.96 0.48
N SER A 98 2.46 -20.55 0.49
CA SER A 98 3.58 -21.38 0.99
C SER A 98 3.46 -21.66 2.48
N TYR A 99 3.06 -20.66 3.26
CA TYR A 99 2.79 -20.78 4.69
C TYR A 99 1.70 -21.83 4.97
N LEU A 100 0.57 -21.74 4.25
CA LEU A 100 -0.54 -22.70 4.40
C LEU A 100 -0.10 -24.13 4.07
N ASN A 101 0.71 -24.29 3.03
CA ASN A 101 1.24 -25.60 2.67
C ASN A 101 2.24 -26.10 3.71
N THR A 102 3.17 -25.27 4.18
CA THR A 102 4.21 -25.65 5.16
C THR A 102 3.63 -25.98 6.53
N GLN A 103 2.68 -25.16 7.00
CA GLN A 103 2.14 -25.26 8.35
C GLN A 103 1.01 -26.28 8.47
N PHE A 104 0.20 -26.43 7.41
CA PHE A 104 -1.06 -27.21 7.46
C PHE A 104 -1.16 -28.29 6.38
N GLY A 105 -0.21 -28.38 5.45
CA GLY A 105 -0.28 -29.29 4.29
C GLY A 105 -1.36 -28.88 3.27
N ILE A 106 -1.96 -27.67 3.40
CA ILE A 106 -3.06 -27.21 2.55
C ILE A 106 -2.50 -26.62 1.26
N LYS A 107 -2.88 -27.18 0.11
CA LYS A 107 -2.53 -26.66 -1.21
C LYS A 107 -3.59 -25.65 -1.66
N THR A 108 -3.15 -24.62 -2.38
CA THR A 108 -4.04 -23.60 -2.95
C THR A 108 -5.00 -24.15 -4.02
N SER A 109 -4.74 -25.36 -4.52
CA SER A 109 -5.63 -26.08 -5.44
C SER A 109 -6.77 -26.80 -4.74
N ASP A 110 -6.70 -26.97 -3.43
CA ASP A 110 -7.70 -27.69 -2.64
C ASP A 110 -8.87 -26.76 -2.32
N GLY A 111 -10.08 -27.31 -2.15
CA GLY A 111 -11.26 -26.50 -1.86
C GLY A 111 -11.10 -25.61 -0.62
N LEU A 112 -10.46 -26.13 0.44
CA LEU A 112 -10.15 -25.34 1.63
C LEU A 112 -9.11 -24.26 1.35
N GLY A 113 -8.06 -24.57 0.58
CA GLY A 113 -7.03 -23.59 0.20
C GLY A 113 -7.61 -22.43 -0.61
N ILE A 114 -8.50 -22.75 -1.58
CA ILE A 114 -9.23 -21.73 -2.35
C ILE A 114 -10.06 -20.84 -1.42
N ALA A 115 -10.82 -21.44 -0.48
CA ALA A 115 -11.65 -20.70 0.47
C ALA A 115 -10.83 -19.79 1.38
N LEU A 116 -9.67 -20.25 1.87
CA LEU A 116 -8.76 -19.48 2.72
C LEU A 116 -8.17 -18.27 1.96
N ILE A 117 -7.68 -18.48 0.75
CA ILE A 117 -7.12 -17.41 -0.09
C ILE A 117 -8.22 -16.42 -0.49
N PHE A 118 -9.40 -16.91 -0.88
CA PHE A 118 -10.54 -16.03 -1.16
C PHE A 118 -10.88 -15.15 0.06
N THR A 119 -10.93 -15.74 1.25
CA THR A 119 -11.24 -15.01 2.49
C THR A 119 -10.18 -13.94 2.78
N LEU A 120 -8.90 -14.24 2.58
CA LEU A 120 -7.82 -13.27 2.73
C LEU A 120 -8.09 -12.04 1.86
N TYR A 121 -8.34 -12.25 0.56
CA TYR A 121 -8.61 -11.13 -0.37
C TYR A 121 -9.93 -10.42 -0.05
N ALA A 122 -10.97 -11.14 0.34
CA ALA A 122 -12.25 -10.53 0.73
C ALA A 122 -12.09 -9.60 1.94
N ILE A 123 -11.29 -9.99 2.94
CA ILE A 123 -10.99 -9.14 4.09
C ILE A 123 -10.20 -7.91 3.67
N THR A 124 -9.24 -8.02 2.73
CA THR A 124 -8.47 -6.86 2.27
C THR A 124 -9.34 -5.79 1.63
N MET A 125 -10.52 -6.14 1.09
CA MET A 125 -11.47 -5.17 0.54
C MET A 125 -12.06 -4.22 1.60
N LEU A 126 -11.97 -4.53 2.89
CA LEU A 126 -12.36 -3.62 3.97
C LEU A 126 -11.57 -2.31 3.95
N SER A 127 -10.43 -2.29 3.27
CA SER A 127 -9.62 -1.08 3.03
C SER A 127 -10.37 0.05 2.33
N ILE A 128 -11.49 -0.21 1.64
CA ILE A 128 -12.36 0.80 1.03
C ILE A 128 -12.76 1.87 2.05
N TYR A 129 -12.97 1.48 3.31
CA TYR A 129 -13.29 2.41 4.39
C TYR A 129 -12.08 3.21 4.87
N GLY A 130 -10.87 2.72 4.61
CA GLY A 130 -9.62 3.36 5.05
C GLY A 130 -9.37 4.71 4.40
N GLY A 131 -9.78 4.89 3.14
CA GLY A 131 -9.71 6.17 2.45
C GLY A 131 -10.64 7.25 3.03
N LYS A 132 -11.73 6.88 3.70
CA LYS A 132 -12.68 7.81 4.33
C LYS A 132 -12.23 8.32 5.69
N LEU A 133 -11.34 7.60 6.38
CA LEU A 133 -10.95 7.91 7.76
C LEU A 133 -10.34 9.32 7.91
N PRO A 134 -9.43 9.81 7.06
CA PRO A 134 -8.93 11.18 7.16
C PRO A 134 -10.03 12.24 7.07
N SER A 135 -10.97 12.07 6.15
CA SER A 135 -12.09 13.00 6.00
C SER A 135 -12.97 13.04 7.25
N ILE A 136 -13.19 11.89 7.90
CA ILE A 136 -13.92 11.82 9.17
C ILE A 136 -13.13 12.54 10.28
N ILE A 137 -11.81 12.34 10.33
CA ILE A 137 -10.94 13.00 11.31
C ILE A 137 -10.98 14.51 11.12
N ILE A 138 -10.85 15.00 9.87
CA ILE A 138 -10.92 16.43 9.55
C ILE A 138 -12.25 17.03 10.02
N LYS A 139 -13.37 16.40 9.66
CA LYS A 139 -14.71 16.88 10.06
C LYS A 139 -14.90 16.95 11.58
N LYS A 140 -14.31 16.00 12.33
CA LYS A 140 -14.45 15.95 13.81
C LYS A 140 -13.46 16.83 14.55
N THR A 141 -12.28 17.10 14.00
CA THR A 141 -11.17 17.73 14.76
C THR A 141 -10.67 19.04 14.15
N GLY A 142 -11.06 19.39 12.92
CA GLY A 142 -10.56 20.57 12.22
C GLY A 142 -9.08 20.50 11.82
N LEU A 143 -8.47 19.31 11.87
CA LEU A 143 -7.06 19.14 11.49
C LEU A 143 -6.84 19.39 10.00
N ASN A 144 -5.64 19.86 9.67
CA ASN A 144 -5.20 19.93 8.28
C ASN A 144 -5.10 18.53 7.63
N PRO A 145 -5.16 18.42 6.28
CA PRO A 145 -5.19 17.13 5.58
C PRO A 145 -4.01 16.21 5.95
N TYR A 146 -2.79 16.73 5.96
CA TYR A 146 -1.61 15.94 6.32
C TYR A 146 -1.69 15.36 7.73
N ALA A 147 -2.06 16.17 8.73
CA ALA A 147 -2.16 15.71 10.11
C ALA A 147 -3.27 14.66 10.27
N ALA A 148 -4.38 14.80 9.55
CA ALA A 148 -5.47 13.82 9.56
C ALA A 148 -5.03 12.50 8.93
N ARG A 149 -4.28 12.54 7.79
CA ARG A 149 -3.72 11.32 7.17
C ARG A 149 -2.70 10.65 8.08
N MET A 150 -1.79 11.40 8.69
CA MET A 150 -0.82 10.85 9.64
C MET A 150 -1.49 10.18 10.85
N ARG A 151 -2.62 10.73 11.35
CA ARG A 151 -3.41 10.06 12.41
C ARG A 151 -4.08 8.79 11.89
N ALA A 152 -4.69 8.82 10.72
CA ALA A 152 -5.28 7.63 10.12
C ALA A 152 -4.24 6.54 9.89
N MET A 153 -3.08 6.89 9.36
CA MET A 153 -1.96 5.97 9.14
C MET A 153 -1.46 5.37 10.46
N LEU A 154 -1.38 6.14 11.55
CA LEU A 154 -1.05 5.60 12.86
C LEU A 154 -2.05 4.53 13.31
N ILE A 155 -3.34 4.81 13.15
CA ILE A 155 -4.40 3.83 13.48
C ILE A 155 -4.18 2.54 12.66
N PHE A 156 -3.96 2.67 11.36
CA PHE A 156 -3.71 1.50 10.49
C PHE A 156 -2.41 0.78 10.82
N ALA A 157 -1.38 1.46 11.33
CA ALA A 157 -0.11 0.87 11.72
C ALA A 157 -0.22 -0.11 12.91
N PHE A 158 -1.28 -0.04 13.71
CA PHE A 158 -1.52 -0.97 14.81
C PHE A 158 -2.10 -2.31 14.38
N PHE A 159 -2.81 -2.38 13.24
CA PHE A 159 -3.46 -3.63 12.81
C PHE A 159 -2.47 -4.73 12.42
N PRO A 160 -1.34 -4.46 11.73
CA PRO A 160 -0.34 -5.49 11.46
C PRO A 160 0.24 -6.15 12.71
N LEU A 161 0.17 -5.53 13.89
CA LEU A 161 0.56 -6.18 15.15
C LEU A 161 -0.25 -7.45 15.43
N LEU A 162 -1.49 -7.53 14.93
CA LEU A 162 -2.31 -8.73 15.08
C LEU A 162 -1.70 -9.95 14.39
N VAL A 163 -0.82 -9.76 13.41
CA VAL A 163 -0.13 -10.84 12.71
C VAL A 163 0.84 -11.60 13.63
N LEU A 164 1.27 -10.99 14.75
CA LEU A 164 2.02 -11.68 15.81
C LEU A 164 1.26 -12.90 16.35
N LEU A 165 -0.06 -12.86 16.32
CA LEU A 165 -0.92 -13.95 16.78
C LEU A 165 -1.15 -15.00 15.68
N ALA A 166 -0.71 -14.75 14.43
CA ALA A 166 -0.97 -15.66 13.31
C ALA A 166 -0.33 -17.03 13.53
N GLN A 167 0.93 -17.08 13.97
CA GLN A 167 1.63 -18.33 14.21
C GLN A 167 1.08 -19.09 15.45
N PRO A 168 0.91 -18.46 16.63
CA PRO A 168 0.34 -19.14 17.80
C PRO A 168 -1.08 -19.64 17.56
N LEU A 169 -1.97 -18.82 17.01
CA LEU A 169 -3.36 -19.23 16.75
C LEU A 169 -3.48 -20.18 15.56
N GLY A 170 -2.47 -20.22 14.69
CA GLY A 170 -2.37 -21.20 13.60
C GLY A 170 -2.32 -22.63 14.11
N THR A 171 -1.85 -22.89 15.34
CA THR A 171 -1.88 -24.23 15.95
C THR A 171 -3.31 -24.73 16.19
N ILE A 172 -4.29 -23.82 16.26
CA ILE A 172 -5.70 -24.14 16.51
C ILE A 172 -6.44 -24.36 15.17
N SER A 173 -6.27 -23.43 14.21
CA SER A 173 -6.95 -23.50 12.92
C SER A 173 -6.28 -22.62 11.87
N PRO A 174 -6.24 -23.04 10.58
CA PRO A 174 -5.68 -22.26 9.47
C PRO A 174 -6.48 -20.97 9.19
N TRP A 175 -7.70 -20.85 9.65
CA TRP A 175 -8.51 -19.64 9.49
C TRP A 175 -7.96 -18.45 10.25
N PHE A 176 -7.39 -18.66 11.46
CA PHE A 176 -6.86 -17.56 12.26
C PHE A 176 -5.74 -16.80 11.57
N PRO A 177 -4.64 -17.42 11.11
CA PRO A 177 -3.60 -16.70 10.41
C PRO A 177 -4.11 -16.00 9.14
N VAL A 178 -5.01 -16.65 8.39
CA VAL A 178 -5.57 -16.05 7.16
C VAL A 178 -6.38 -14.78 7.46
N ILE A 179 -7.22 -14.81 8.49
CA ILE A 179 -8.00 -13.64 8.92
C ILE A 179 -7.07 -12.52 9.40
N LEU A 180 -6.08 -12.84 10.24
CA LEU A 180 -5.15 -11.85 10.81
C LEU A 180 -4.25 -11.22 9.72
N ILE A 181 -3.75 -12.03 8.79
CA ILE A 181 -3.00 -11.54 7.62
C ILE A 181 -3.91 -10.70 6.72
N GLY A 182 -5.17 -11.12 6.50
CA GLY A 182 -6.15 -10.35 5.73
C GLY A 182 -6.44 -8.97 6.35
N ILE A 183 -6.57 -8.90 7.68
CA ILE A 183 -6.72 -7.63 8.41
C ILE A 183 -5.46 -6.76 8.25
N GLY A 184 -4.26 -7.35 8.38
CA GLY A 184 -3.00 -6.67 8.10
C GLY A 184 -2.93 -6.14 6.67
N GLY A 185 -3.42 -6.91 5.69
CA GLY A 185 -3.53 -6.52 4.29
C GLY A 185 -4.52 -5.37 4.06
N ALA A 186 -5.70 -5.40 4.71
CA ALA A 186 -6.65 -4.29 4.66
C ALA A 186 -6.06 -3.00 5.24
N ALA A 187 -5.30 -3.12 6.34
CA ALA A 187 -4.60 -2.01 6.94
C ALA A 187 -3.50 -1.45 6.01
N HIS A 188 -2.76 -2.33 5.31
CA HIS A 188 -1.79 -1.90 4.30
C HIS A 188 -2.44 -1.10 3.19
N GLN A 189 -3.52 -1.57 2.59
CA GLN A 189 -4.21 -0.85 1.50
C GLN A 189 -4.75 0.51 1.98
N SER A 190 -5.28 0.56 3.21
CA SER A 190 -5.69 1.81 3.85
C SER A 190 -4.51 2.76 4.10
N TRP A 191 -3.39 2.24 4.54
CA TRP A 191 -2.12 2.96 4.70
C TRP A 191 -1.64 3.49 3.35
N SER A 192 -1.59 2.63 2.33
CA SER A 192 -1.10 2.95 0.99
C SER A 192 -1.88 4.10 0.35
N ALA A 193 -3.21 4.08 0.42
CA ALA A 193 -4.04 5.17 -0.07
C ALA A 193 -3.70 6.52 0.60
N ASN A 194 -3.42 6.50 1.90
CA ASN A 194 -3.11 7.71 2.66
C ASN A 194 -1.68 8.21 2.41
N ILE A 195 -0.68 7.32 2.34
CA ILE A 195 0.71 7.72 2.13
C ILE A 195 0.90 8.35 0.74
N PHE A 196 0.28 7.81 -0.31
CA PHE A 196 0.28 8.44 -1.64
C PHE A 196 -0.36 9.82 -1.63
N SER A 197 -1.46 9.97 -0.91
CA SER A 197 -2.14 11.27 -0.81
C SER A 197 -1.32 12.33 -0.07
N THR A 198 -0.40 11.94 0.83
CA THR A 198 0.50 12.92 1.48
C THR A 198 1.42 13.62 0.49
N VAL A 199 1.74 12.98 -0.64
CA VAL A 199 2.54 13.60 -1.70
C VAL A 199 1.76 14.76 -2.33
N GLY A 200 0.48 14.54 -2.65
CA GLY A 200 -0.40 15.59 -3.18
C GLY A 200 -0.62 16.75 -2.21
N ASP A 201 -0.67 16.45 -0.89
CA ASP A 201 -0.85 17.49 0.14
C ASP A 201 0.40 18.39 0.30
N MET A 202 1.59 17.89 -0.04
CA MET A 202 2.88 18.50 0.37
C MET A 202 3.72 19.02 -0.79
N PHE A 203 3.54 18.49 -1.99
CA PHE A 203 4.35 18.84 -3.15
C PHE A 203 3.55 19.63 -4.19
N PRO A 204 4.21 20.52 -4.95
CA PRO A 204 3.60 21.19 -6.09
C PRO A 204 3.19 20.16 -7.16
N LYS A 205 2.13 20.46 -7.92
CA LYS A 205 1.55 19.56 -8.94
C LYS A 205 2.63 19.00 -9.90
N THR A 206 3.60 19.82 -10.27
CA THR A 206 4.69 19.45 -11.19
C THR A 206 5.67 18.41 -10.64
N ALA A 207 5.74 18.21 -9.31
CA ALA A 207 6.64 17.26 -8.64
C ALA A 207 5.96 15.95 -8.23
N ILE A 208 4.62 15.91 -8.16
CA ILE A 208 3.87 14.77 -7.62
C ILE A 208 4.24 13.46 -8.31
N ALA A 209 4.25 13.44 -9.65
CA ALA A 209 4.56 12.24 -10.42
C ALA A 209 5.99 11.73 -10.15
N THR A 210 6.96 12.65 -10.10
CA THR A 210 8.38 12.32 -9.84
C THR A 210 8.57 11.76 -8.44
N VAL A 211 8.01 12.42 -7.42
CA VAL A 211 8.09 11.95 -6.02
C VAL A 211 7.38 10.61 -5.83
N THR A 212 6.21 10.44 -6.47
CA THR A 212 5.48 9.17 -6.48
C THR A 212 6.33 8.06 -7.10
N GLY A 213 7.04 8.33 -8.19
CA GLY A 213 7.96 7.38 -8.81
C GLY A 213 9.14 7.00 -7.90
N ILE A 214 9.74 7.98 -7.19
CA ILE A 214 10.81 7.74 -6.21
C ILE A 214 10.30 6.82 -5.08
N GLY A 215 9.12 7.09 -4.54
CA GLY A 215 8.55 6.23 -3.50
C GLY A 215 8.18 4.85 -4.00
N GLY A 216 7.67 4.73 -5.23
CA GLY A 216 7.41 3.43 -5.87
C GLY A 216 8.68 2.60 -6.03
N MET A 217 9.78 3.22 -6.46
CA MET A 217 11.10 2.58 -6.54
C MET A 217 11.58 2.13 -5.15
N ALA A 218 11.48 2.99 -4.15
CA ALA A 218 11.85 2.65 -2.78
C ALA A 218 11.02 1.47 -2.23
N GLY A 219 9.70 1.45 -2.48
CA GLY A 219 8.83 0.34 -2.13
C GLY A 219 9.22 -0.96 -2.82
N GLY A 220 9.57 -0.89 -4.12
CA GLY A 220 10.07 -2.05 -4.87
C GLY A 220 11.37 -2.62 -4.30
N ILE A 221 12.31 -1.75 -3.92
CA ILE A 221 13.55 -2.17 -3.25
C ILE A 221 13.23 -2.81 -1.89
N GLY A 222 12.35 -2.21 -1.09
CA GLY A 222 11.92 -2.77 0.19
C GLY A 222 11.26 -4.14 0.03
N CYS A 223 10.45 -4.31 -1.02
CA CYS A 223 9.88 -5.60 -1.39
C CYS A 223 10.97 -6.62 -1.70
N MET A 224 11.91 -6.30 -2.59
CA MET A 224 13.01 -7.20 -2.96
C MET A 224 13.81 -7.64 -1.74
N VAL A 225 14.18 -6.71 -0.87
CA VAL A 225 14.95 -6.99 0.36
C VAL A 225 14.18 -7.93 1.28
N LEU A 226 12.91 -7.66 1.57
CA LEU A 226 12.13 -8.50 2.48
C LEU A 226 11.89 -9.90 1.90
N GLN A 227 11.59 -10.01 0.58
CA GLN A 227 11.36 -11.31 -0.06
C GLN A 227 12.64 -12.17 -0.05
N TYR A 228 13.79 -11.53 -0.33
CA TYR A 228 15.08 -12.22 -0.30
C TYR A 228 15.42 -12.72 1.10
N ILE A 229 15.34 -11.84 2.11
CA ILE A 229 15.60 -12.20 3.52
C ILE A 229 14.65 -13.31 3.98
N ALA A 230 13.37 -13.24 3.63
CA ALA A 230 12.39 -14.26 3.99
C ALA A 230 12.76 -15.62 3.36
N GLY A 231 13.12 -15.64 2.08
CA GLY A 231 13.53 -16.86 1.39
C GLY A 231 14.73 -17.53 2.04
N GLU A 232 15.83 -16.77 2.27
CA GLU A 232 17.04 -17.27 2.94
C GLU A 232 16.74 -17.76 4.37
N LEU A 233 15.94 -17.00 5.12
CA LEU A 233 15.56 -17.38 6.47
C LEU A 233 14.79 -18.72 6.50
N PHE A 234 13.89 -18.95 5.53
CA PHE A 234 13.11 -20.19 5.50
C PHE A 234 13.95 -21.41 5.12
N VAL A 235 14.96 -21.23 4.24
CA VAL A 235 15.94 -22.27 3.93
C VAL A 235 16.76 -22.56 5.18
N TYR A 236 17.38 -21.55 5.77
CA TYR A 236 18.20 -21.69 6.99
C TYR A 236 17.40 -22.32 8.13
N ALA A 237 16.18 -21.84 8.40
CA ALA A 237 15.35 -22.38 9.48
C ALA A 237 14.98 -23.85 9.25
N GLY A 238 14.76 -24.25 7.98
CA GLY A 238 14.48 -25.64 7.65
C GLY A 238 15.68 -26.56 7.77
N GLU A 239 16.88 -26.11 7.37
CA GLU A 239 18.11 -26.90 7.39
C GLU A 239 18.68 -27.03 8.80
N THR A 240 18.64 -25.97 9.61
CA THR A 240 19.21 -25.95 10.96
C THR A 240 18.21 -26.37 12.04
N ASN A 241 16.96 -26.66 11.65
CA ASN A 241 15.85 -26.87 12.58
C ASN A 241 15.76 -25.74 13.64
N MET A 242 15.89 -24.47 13.16
CA MET A 242 15.88 -23.26 13.98
C MET A 242 14.69 -23.26 14.94
N THR A 243 14.92 -22.86 16.17
CA THR A 243 13.85 -22.70 17.18
C THR A 243 13.62 -21.23 17.50
N PHE A 244 12.35 -20.81 17.54
CA PHE A 244 11.97 -19.46 17.93
C PHE A 244 10.59 -19.47 18.60
N MET A 245 10.50 -18.95 19.83
CA MET A 245 9.24 -18.80 20.58
C MET A 245 8.41 -20.11 20.66
N GLY A 246 9.05 -21.27 20.75
CA GLY A 246 8.38 -22.57 20.84
C GLY A 246 8.00 -23.21 19.50
N PHE A 247 8.37 -22.60 18.37
CA PHE A 247 8.25 -23.17 17.03
C PHE A 247 9.60 -23.63 16.52
N GLU A 248 9.60 -24.66 15.67
CA GLU A 248 10.82 -25.27 15.13
C GLU A 248 10.80 -25.28 13.59
N GLY A 249 11.98 -25.20 12.98
CA GLY A 249 12.15 -25.24 11.53
C GLY A 249 11.50 -24.06 10.80
N LYS A 250 10.94 -24.30 9.63
CA LYS A 250 10.29 -23.26 8.81
C LYS A 250 9.18 -22.49 9.54
N PRO A 251 8.31 -23.09 10.37
CA PRO A 251 7.37 -22.38 11.23
C PRO A 251 8.00 -21.29 12.11
N ALA A 252 9.18 -21.54 12.67
CA ALA A 252 9.94 -20.53 13.42
C ALA A 252 10.37 -19.38 12.53
N GLY A 253 10.85 -19.67 11.30
CA GLY A 253 11.20 -18.66 10.30
C GLY A 253 10.01 -17.77 9.92
N TYR A 254 8.84 -18.34 9.68
CA TYR A 254 7.62 -17.56 9.43
C TYR A 254 7.28 -16.65 10.60
N PHE A 255 7.42 -17.14 11.83
CA PHE A 255 7.12 -16.30 13.01
C PHE A 255 8.06 -15.10 13.12
N VAL A 256 9.35 -15.27 12.85
CA VAL A 256 10.31 -14.15 12.79
C VAL A 256 9.90 -13.10 11.76
N ILE A 257 9.52 -13.51 10.54
CA ILE A 257 9.05 -12.56 9.53
C ILE A 257 7.74 -11.90 9.95
N PHE A 258 6.82 -12.61 10.57
CA PHE A 258 5.60 -11.99 11.13
C PHE A 258 5.93 -10.93 12.18
N CYS A 259 6.95 -11.12 13.00
CA CYS A 259 7.43 -10.10 13.94
C CYS A 259 7.95 -8.85 13.21
N VAL A 260 8.72 -9.03 12.13
CA VAL A 260 9.19 -7.92 11.29
C VAL A 260 8.00 -7.18 10.65
N CYS A 261 7.07 -7.92 10.04
CA CYS A 261 5.88 -7.36 9.39
C CYS A 261 5.02 -6.58 10.38
N ALA A 262 4.87 -7.08 11.60
CA ALA A 262 4.05 -6.48 12.65
C ALA A 262 4.54 -5.08 13.04
N VAL A 263 5.85 -4.86 13.15
CA VAL A 263 6.43 -3.59 13.64
C VAL A 263 6.78 -2.61 12.51
N ALA A 264 6.90 -3.08 11.27
CA ALA A 264 7.37 -2.28 10.14
C ALA A 264 6.57 -0.98 9.93
N TYR A 265 5.25 -1.03 10.08
CA TYR A 265 4.38 0.14 9.91
C TYR A 265 4.58 1.19 11.01
N LEU A 266 4.71 0.75 12.26
CA LEU A 266 4.96 1.66 13.39
C LEU A 266 6.33 2.33 13.25
N ILE A 267 7.37 1.57 12.88
CA ILE A 267 8.71 2.11 12.63
C ILE A 267 8.65 3.09 11.46
N GLY A 268 8.03 2.71 10.34
CA GLY A 268 7.84 3.57 9.18
C GLY A 268 7.11 4.87 9.55
N TRP A 269 6.03 4.78 10.32
CA TRP A 269 5.29 5.95 10.80
C TRP A 269 6.15 6.86 11.68
N CYS A 270 6.90 6.31 12.63
CA CYS A 270 7.79 7.08 13.50
C CYS A 270 8.85 7.84 12.69
N ILE A 271 9.47 7.19 11.70
CA ILE A 271 10.48 7.83 10.83
C ILE A 271 9.83 8.93 9.99
N MET A 272 8.68 8.68 9.37
CA MET A 272 7.93 9.68 8.60
C MET A 272 7.61 10.90 9.47
N LYS A 273 7.13 10.66 10.70
CA LYS A 273 6.77 11.72 11.65
C LYS A 273 7.98 12.49 12.15
N ALA A 274 9.14 11.85 12.32
CA ALA A 274 10.40 12.50 12.70
C ALA A 274 10.93 13.39 11.57
N LEU A 275 10.85 12.93 10.32
CA LEU A 275 11.30 13.69 9.14
C LEU A 275 10.39 14.89 8.83
N VAL A 276 9.07 14.69 8.94
CA VAL A 276 8.05 15.71 8.64
C VAL A 276 7.08 15.83 9.82
N PRO A 277 7.47 16.51 10.90
CA PRO A 277 6.66 16.58 12.11
C PRO A 277 5.40 17.43 11.96
N LYS A 278 5.40 18.41 11.05
CA LYS A 278 4.29 19.37 10.83
C LYS A 278 3.97 19.52 9.35
N TYR A 279 2.72 19.89 9.07
CA TYR A 279 2.30 20.27 7.72
C TYR A 279 3.09 21.51 7.25
N LYS A 280 3.83 21.35 6.19
CA LYS A 280 4.61 22.43 5.56
C LYS A 280 4.73 22.12 4.07
N PRO A 281 3.78 22.59 3.24
CA PRO A 281 3.85 22.41 1.79
C PRO A 281 5.12 23.02 1.22
N ILE A 282 5.66 22.38 0.18
CA ILE A 282 6.85 22.85 -0.52
C ILE A 282 6.41 23.86 -1.55
N VAL A 283 6.94 25.09 -1.42
CA VAL A 283 6.76 26.17 -2.39
C VAL A 283 8.08 26.30 -3.17
N LEU A 284 8.01 26.31 -4.50
CA LEU A 284 9.15 26.53 -5.38
C LEU A 284 9.33 28.04 -5.56
N ASN A 285 10.41 28.60 -5.04
CA ASN A 285 10.80 30.00 -5.25
C ASN A 285 11.55 30.19 -6.57
#